data_1feef3f7ddc7136b1988cba540c2f4d0
#
_entry.id   1feef3f7ddc7136b1988cba540c2f4d0
#
_cell.length_a   1.000
_cell.length_b   1.000
_cell.length_c   1.000
_cell.angle_alpha   90.00
_cell.angle_beta   90.00
_cell.angle_gamma   90.00
#
_symmetry.space_group_name_H-M   'P 1'
#
loop_
_entity.id
_entity.type
_entity.pdbx_description
1 polymer ?
#
loop_
_entity_poly.entity_id
_entity_poly.type
_entity_poly.pdbx_seq_one_letter_code
_entity_poly.pdbx_strand_id
1 'polypeptide(L)'
;MEQQKKYFPGLDYLKVILAMLVVMRHACQYFLPTESIFYILNVNILSACAVPCFFVISGYLFFSKENASIKKQCIRLFRLYLVWTLLYLPLNVSLILKQKLTVVEFIKNFLFSGSYYHLWFLPSLIVALF
;
A
#
# COMPACT_ATOMS: atom_id res chain seq x y z
N MET A 1 -6.32 35.55 4.21
CA MET A 1 -5.84 35.10 2.87
C MET A 1 -6.05 33.60 2.79
N GLU A 2 -7.05 33.19 2.04
CA GLU A 2 -7.36 31.77 1.81
C GLU A 2 -6.30 31.23 0.86
N GLN A 3 -5.36 30.42 1.38
CA GLN A 3 -4.33 29.79 0.55
C GLN A 3 -5.02 28.79 -0.38
N GLN A 4 -5.07 29.11 -1.66
CA GLN A 4 -5.55 28.21 -2.70
C GLN A 4 -4.71 26.92 -2.63
N LYS A 5 -5.38 25.84 -2.23
CA LYS A 5 -4.82 24.51 -2.20
C LYS A 5 -4.39 24.15 -3.63
N LYS A 6 -3.08 24.14 -3.87
CA LYS A 6 -2.54 23.85 -5.20
C LYS A 6 -2.98 22.45 -5.62
N TYR A 7 -3.95 22.36 -6.51
CA TYR A 7 -4.54 21.12 -6.98
C TYR A 7 -3.78 20.64 -8.21
N PHE A 8 -3.31 19.39 -8.16
CA PHE A 8 -2.56 18.75 -9.25
C PHE A 8 -3.37 17.58 -9.81
N PRO A 9 -4.31 17.80 -10.74
CA PRO A 9 -5.17 16.74 -11.26
C PRO A 9 -4.38 15.60 -11.92
N GLY A 10 -3.27 15.91 -12.58
CA GLY A 10 -2.40 14.89 -13.20
C GLY A 10 -1.85 13.88 -12.20
N LEU A 11 -1.52 14.30 -10.96
CA LEU A 11 -1.06 13.38 -9.92
C LEU A 11 -2.18 12.48 -9.41
N ASP A 12 -3.41 12.95 -9.40
CA ASP A 12 -4.55 12.13 -8.97
C ASP A 12 -4.89 11.06 -10.02
N TYR A 13 -4.84 11.39 -11.31
CA TYR A 13 -4.95 10.41 -12.40
C TYR A 13 -3.82 9.38 -12.33
N LEU A 14 -2.58 9.83 -12.11
CA LEU A 14 -1.44 8.92 -11.98
C LEU A 14 -1.62 7.94 -10.83
N LYS A 15 -2.10 8.38 -9.67
CA LYS A 15 -2.40 7.49 -8.52
C LYS A 15 -3.44 6.43 -8.88
N VAL A 16 -4.49 6.79 -9.63
CA VAL A 16 -5.52 5.83 -10.08
C VAL A 16 -4.90 4.77 -10.99
N ILE A 17 -4.09 5.19 -11.96
CA ILE A 17 -3.38 4.27 -12.86
C ILE A 17 -2.46 3.33 -12.08
N LEU A 18 -1.68 3.86 -11.14
CA LEU A 18 -0.79 3.06 -10.30
C LEU A 18 -1.58 2.07 -9.41
N ALA A 19 -2.73 2.49 -8.87
CA ALA A 19 -3.60 1.60 -8.10
C ALA A 19 -4.15 0.46 -8.97
N MET A 20 -4.56 0.74 -10.21
CA MET A 20 -4.99 -0.28 -11.16
C MET A 20 -3.87 -1.27 -11.49
N LEU A 21 -2.61 -0.80 -11.65
CA LEU A 21 -1.46 -1.66 -11.88
C LEU A 21 -1.20 -2.60 -10.69
N VAL A 22 -1.36 -2.12 -9.46
CA VAL A 22 -1.23 -2.97 -8.26
C VAL A 22 -2.33 -4.04 -8.21
N VAL A 23 -3.57 -3.67 -8.51
CA VAL A 23 -4.69 -4.64 -8.59
C VAL A 23 -4.43 -5.67 -9.68
N MET A 24 -4.00 -5.23 -10.87
CA MET A 24 -3.67 -6.10 -11.99
C MET A 24 -2.56 -7.08 -11.64
N ARG A 25 -1.51 -6.64 -10.92
CA ARG A 25 -0.44 -7.51 -10.43
C ARG A 25 -1.00 -8.71 -9.64
N HIS A 26 -1.89 -8.43 -8.70
CA HIS A 26 -2.46 -9.49 -7.86
C HIS A 26 -3.46 -10.37 -8.63
N ALA A 27 -4.21 -9.80 -9.56
CA ALA A 27 -5.11 -10.57 -10.42
C ALA A 27 -4.33 -11.49 -11.38
N CYS A 28 -3.27 -10.99 -12.02
CA CYS A 28 -2.46 -11.77 -12.96
C CYS A 28 -1.86 -13.03 -12.34
N GLN A 29 -1.51 -12.99 -11.05
CA GLN A 29 -0.97 -14.17 -10.34
C GLN A 29 -1.95 -15.37 -10.29
N TYR A 30 -3.25 -15.10 -10.38
CA TYR A 30 -4.28 -16.15 -10.31
C TYR A 30 -4.78 -16.59 -11.68
N PHE A 31 -4.70 -15.73 -12.70
CA PHE A 31 -5.36 -15.97 -13.98
C PHE A 31 -4.38 -16.24 -15.14
N LEU A 32 -3.11 -15.90 -15.00
CA LEU A 32 -2.14 -15.99 -16.08
C LEU A 32 -1.00 -16.96 -15.75
N PRO A 33 -0.54 -17.77 -16.74
CA PRO A 33 0.68 -18.56 -16.59
C PRO A 33 1.88 -17.63 -16.42
N THR A 34 2.80 -18.00 -15.51
CA THR A 34 4.00 -17.21 -15.18
C THR A 34 4.97 -17.01 -16.34
N GLU A 35 4.89 -17.87 -17.36
CA GLU A 35 5.72 -17.84 -18.57
C GLU A 35 5.17 -16.89 -19.65
N SER A 36 3.95 -16.38 -19.46
CA SER A 36 3.35 -15.44 -20.40
C SER A 36 4.12 -14.12 -20.43
N ILE A 37 4.42 -13.64 -21.63
CA ILE A 37 5.04 -12.31 -21.85
C ILE A 37 4.22 -11.21 -21.20
N PHE A 38 2.88 -11.33 -21.25
CA PHE A 38 1.96 -10.40 -20.61
C PHE A 38 2.09 -10.39 -19.08
N TYR A 39 2.29 -11.57 -18.46
CA TYR A 39 2.58 -11.70 -17.03
C TYR A 39 3.90 -11.02 -16.67
N ILE A 40 4.97 -11.30 -17.41
CA ILE A 40 6.30 -10.73 -17.17
C ILE A 40 6.27 -9.21 -17.26
N LEU A 41 5.68 -8.64 -18.31
CA LEU A 41 5.59 -7.20 -18.51
C LEU A 41 4.76 -6.53 -17.40
N ASN A 42 3.59 -7.06 -17.06
CA ASN A 42 2.70 -6.44 -16.07
C ASN A 42 3.19 -6.64 -14.64
N VAL A 43 3.59 -7.86 -14.27
CA VAL A 43 3.93 -8.18 -12.87
C VAL A 43 5.35 -7.75 -12.54
N ASN A 44 6.32 -8.01 -13.40
CA ASN A 44 7.72 -7.80 -13.09
C ASN A 44 8.21 -6.39 -13.44
N ILE A 45 7.61 -5.72 -14.42
CA ILE A 45 8.07 -4.41 -14.89
C ILE A 45 7.09 -3.31 -14.44
N LEU A 46 5.89 -3.27 -15.00
CA LEU A 46 4.97 -2.15 -14.77
C LEU A 46 4.51 -2.05 -13.31
N SER A 47 4.09 -3.17 -12.73
CA SER A 47 3.59 -3.16 -11.35
C SER A 47 4.69 -3.02 -10.31
N ALA A 48 5.94 -3.41 -10.62
CA ALA A 48 7.07 -3.20 -9.73
C ALA A 48 7.38 -1.72 -9.54
N CYS A 49 7.16 -0.89 -10.57
CA CYS A 49 7.34 0.55 -10.49
C CYS A 49 6.21 1.27 -9.73
N ALA A 50 5.03 0.66 -9.60
CA ALA A 50 3.88 1.31 -9.00
C ALA A 50 4.12 1.71 -7.54
N VAL A 51 4.69 0.82 -6.73
CA VAL A 51 4.95 1.08 -5.30
C VAL A 51 5.98 2.19 -5.10
N PRO A 52 7.17 2.19 -5.72
CA PRO A 52 8.12 3.32 -5.64
C PRO A 52 7.49 4.64 -6.09
N CYS A 53 6.69 4.65 -7.16
CA CYS A 53 6.00 5.85 -7.61
C CYS A 53 5.02 6.38 -6.55
N PHE A 54 4.27 5.51 -5.85
CA PHE A 54 3.43 5.92 -4.74
C PHE A 54 4.23 6.58 -3.61
N PHE A 55 5.41 6.05 -3.27
CA PHE A 55 6.29 6.64 -2.26
C PHE A 55 6.73 8.06 -2.68
N VAL A 56 7.22 8.20 -3.91
CA VAL A 56 7.67 9.49 -4.45
C VAL A 56 6.53 10.51 -4.48
N ILE A 57 5.34 10.13 -4.99
CA ILE A 57 4.18 11.02 -5.05
C ILE A 57 3.73 11.40 -3.63
N SER A 58 3.69 10.45 -2.71
CA SER A 58 3.29 10.71 -1.32
C SER A 58 4.25 11.65 -0.63
N GLY A 59 5.56 11.44 -0.80
CA GLY A 59 6.61 12.34 -0.30
C GLY A 59 6.49 13.73 -0.90
N TYR A 60 6.40 13.85 -2.23
CA TYR A 60 6.25 15.12 -2.92
C TYR A 60 5.03 15.91 -2.41
N LEU A 61 3.86 15.27 -2.35
CA LEU A 61 2.63 15.92 -1.88
C LEU A 61 2.67 16.26 -0.39
N PHE A 62 3.41 15.50 0.40
CA PHE A 62 3.61 15.80 1.81
C PHE A 62 4.50 17.04 1.99
N PHE A 63 5.69 17.05 1.38
CA PHE A 63 6.66 18.13 1.51
C PHE A 63 6.27 19.40 0.76
N SER A 64 5.36 19.32 -0.21
CA SER A 64 4.79 20.50 -0.89
C SER A 64 3.81 21.31 -0.04
N LYS A 65 3.49 20.86 1.18
CA LYS A 65 2.61 21.59 2.10
C LYS A 65 3.45 22.39 3.09
N GLU A 66 3.24 23.70 3.16
CA GLU A 66 3.96 24.59 4.08
C GLU A 66 3.81 24.21 5.57
N ASN A 67 2.67 23.62 5.96
CA ASN A 67 2.38 23.18 7.33
C ASN A 67 2.26 21.66 7.42
N ALA A 68 3.17 20.94 6.77
CA ALA A 68 3.19 19.49 6.81
C ALA A 68 3.56 18.99 8.22
N SER A 69 2.66 18.26 8.86
CA SER A 69 2.93 17.63 10.16
C SER A 69 3.08 16.13 9.96
N ILE A 70 4.30 15.63 10.11
CA ILE A 70 4.63 14.20 10.05
C ILE A 70 3.72 13.42 11.01
N LYS A 71 3.57 13.90 12.25
CA LYS A 71 2.72 13.25 13.26
C LYS A 71 1.27 13.07 12.79
N LYS A 72 0.66 14.11 12.20
CA LYS A 72 -0.72 14.03 11.68
C LYS A 72 -0.82 13.03 10.52
N GLN A 73 0.16 13.00 9.64
CA GLN A 73 0.20 12.08 8.51
C GLN A 73 0.38 10.63 8.98
N CYS A 74 1.30 10.38 9.89
CA CYS A 74 1.51 9.04 10.47
C CYS A 74 0.25 8.53 11.19
N ILE A 75 -0.42 9.37 11.98
CA ILE A 75 -1.68 8.99 12.65
C ILE A 75 -2.76 8.63 11.61
N ARG A 76 -2.85 9.38 10.52
CA ARG A 76 -3.82 9.11 9.44
C ARG A 76 -3.52 7.76 8.76
N LEU A 77 -2.26 7.49 8.41
CA LEU A 77 -1.83 6.24 7.81
C LEU A 77 -2.04 5.06 8.77
N PHE A 78 -1.70 5.24 10.04
CA PHE A 78 -1.89 4.24 11.07
C PHE A 78 -3.37 3.90 11.30
N ARG A 79 -4.26 4.90 11.32
CA ARG A 79 -5.72 4.65 11.39
C ARG A 79 -6.21 3.85 10.18
N LEU A 80 -5.75 4.21 8.98
CA LEU A 80 -6.09 3.48 7.77
C LEU A 80 -5.60 2.03 7.85
N TYR A 81 -4.38 1.82 8.33
CA TYR A 81 -3.81 0.50 8.56
C TYR A 81 -4.64 -0.34 9.54
N LEU A 82 -5.07 0.25 10.66
CA LEU A 82 -5.91 -0.42 11.64
C LEU A 82 -7.27 -0.82 11.07
N VAL A 83 -7.93 0.08 10.34
CA VAL A 83 -9.24 -0.22 9.72
C VAL A 83 -9.12 -1.42 8.77
N TRP A 84 -8.12 -1.42 7.89
CA TRP A 84 -7.91 -2.55 6.97
C TRP A 84 -7.52 -3.84 7.70
N THR A 85 -6.70 -3.75 8.75
CA THR A 85 -6.36 -4.92 9.58
C THR A 85 -7.60 -5.51 10.24
N LEU A 86 -8.51 -4.68 10.75
CA LEU A 86 -9.77 -5.14 11.33
C LEU A 86 -10.68 -5.81 10.28
N LEU A 87 -10.74 -5.27 9.06
CA LEU A 87 -11.49 -5.89 7.96
C LEU A 87 -10.93 -7.28 7.57
N TYR A 88 -9.61 -7.44 7.62
CA TYR A 88 -8.95 -8.74 7.33
C TYR A 88 -8.85 -9.67 8.56
N LEU A 89 -9.24 -9.21 9.75
CA LEU A 89 -9.14 -9.99 10.98
C LEU A 89 -9.90 -11.34 10.90
N PRO A 90 -11.12 -11.44 10.34
CA PRO A 90 -11.81 -12.73 10.21
C PRO A 90 -11.03 -13.74 9.36
N LEU A 91 -10.37 -13.27 8.30
CA LEU A 91 -9.55 -14.12 7.43
C LEU A 91 -8.30 -14.62 8.17
N ASN A 92 -7.61 -13.73 8.90
CA ASN A 92 -6.43 -14.09 9.69
C ASN A 92 -6.79 -15.07 10.81
N VAL A 93 -7.90 -14.87 11.51
CA VAL A 93 -8.40 -15.81 12.53
C VAL A 93 -8.70 -17.17 11.92
N SER A 94 -9.34 -17.20 10.75
CA SER A 94 -9.58 -18.46 10.03
C SER A 94 -8.28 -19.20 9.67
N LEU A 95 -7.22 -18.48 9.29
CA LEU A 95 -5.91 -19.06 8.99
C LEU A 95 -5.23 -19.60 10.26
N ILE A 96 -5.35 -18.89 11.38
CA ILE A 96 -4.83 -19.37 12.68
C ILE A 96 -5.56 -20.64 13.12
N LEU A 97 -6.89 -20.67 13.04
CA LEU A 97 -7.69 -21.83 13.41
C LEU A 97 -7.39 -23.05 12.53
N LYS A 98 -7.05 -22.83 11.25
CA LYS A 98 -6.62 -23.88 10.33
C LYS A 98 -5.14 -24.27 10.47
N GLN A 99 -4.45 -23.79 11.51
CA GLN A 99 -3.02 -24.00 11.77
C GLN A 99 -2.09 -23.63 10.60
N LYS A 100 -2.54 -22.74 9.71
CA LYS A 100 -1.76 -22.22 8.59
C LYS A 100 -0.96 -20.96 8.97
N LEU A 101 -1.26 -20.35 10.11
CA LEU A 101 -0.60 -19.18 10.64
C LEU A 101 -0.51 -19.28 12.17
N THR A 102 0.67 -19.05 12.71
CA THR A 102 0.87 -18.99 14.17
C THR A 102 0.55 -17.58 14.68
N VAL A 103 0.08 -17.46 15.93
CA VAL A 103 -0.19 -16.15 16.56
C VAL A 103 1.07 -15.26 16.56
N VAL A 104 2.25 -15.85 16.80
CA VAL A 104 3.53 -15.15 16.78
C VAL A 104 3.84 -14.60 15.38
N GLU A 105 3.59 -15.38 14.35
CA GLU A 105 3.76 -14.95 12.95
C GLU A 105 2.76 -13.84 12.59
N PHE A 106 1.52 -13.93 13.07
CA PHE A 106 0.54 -12.86 12.88
C PHE A 106 1.03 -11.54 13.51
N ILE A 107 1.57 -11.56 14.74
CA ILE A 107 2.10 -10.38 15.41
C ILE A 107 3.32 -9.83 14.66
N LYS A 108 4.24 -10.68 14.23
CA LYS A 108 5.39 -10.27 13.40
C LYS A 108 4.95 -9.63 12.09
N ASN A 109 4.01 -10.25 11.39
CA ASN A 109 3.48 -9.72 10.15
C ASN A 109 2.76 -8.39 10.37
N PHE A 110 1.98 -8.26 11.44
CA PHE A 110 1.32 -7.01 11.81
C PHE A 110 2.32 -5.86 12.02
N LEU A 111 3.46 -6.12 12.67
CA LEU A 111 4.43 -5.07 12.98
C LEU A 111 5.34 -4.70 11.80
N PHE A 112 5.76 -5.68 10.99
CA PHE A 112 6.85 -5.50 10.02
C PHE A 112 6.42 -5.66 8.56
N SER A 113 5.52 -6.59 8.26
CA SER A 113 5.17 -6.97 6.88
C SER A 113 3.76 -6.58 6.47
N GLY A 114 2.96 -6.04 7.42
CA GLY A 114 1.52 -5.85 7.21
C GLY A 114 0.73 -7.14 7.47
N SER A 115 -0.47 -7.01 8.04
CA SER A 115 -1.33 -8.14 8.41
C SER A 115 -1.90 -8.92 7.20
N TYR A 116 -1.73 -8.40 5.99
CA TYR A 116 -2.12 -9.04 4.72
C TYR A 116 -1.26 -8.52 3.56
N TYR A 117 -1.18 -9.27 2.45
CA TYR A 117 -0.26 -9.05 1.31
C TYR A 117 -0.15 -7.62 0.79
N HIS A 118 -1.19 -6.81 0.91
CA HIS A 118 -1.20 -5.43 0.38
C HIS A 118 -0.86 -4.38 1.44
N LEU A 119 -0.94 -4.75 2.72
CA LEU A 119 -0.86 -3.79 3.82
C LEU A 119 0.56 -3.42 4.23
N TRP A 120 1.57 -4.17 3.76
CA TRP A 120 2.98 -3.87 4.05
C TRP A 120 3.42 -2.46 3.60
N PHE A 121 2.75 -1.93 2.57
CA PHE A 121 3.02 -0.59 2.04
C PHE A 121 2.77 0.52 3.09
N LEU A 122 1.74 0.39 3.92
CA LEU A 122 1.39 1.42 4.91
C LEU A 122 2.42 1.56 6.03
N PRO A 123 2.87 0.49 6.72
CA PRO A 123 3.99 0.56 7.66
C PRO A 123 5.27 1.11 7.01
N SER A 124 5.60 0.66 5.81
CA SER A 124 6.78 1.13 5.08
C SER A 124 6.71 2.62 4.77
N LEU A 125 5.53 3.15 4.41
CA LEU A 125 5.32 4.57 4.16
C LEU A 125 5.45 5.39 5.46
N ILE A 126 5.00 4.86 6.59
CA ILE A 126 5.18 5.51 7.90
C ILE A 126 6.68 5.61 8.22
N VAL A 127 7.43 4.53 8.04
CA VAL A 127 8.89 4.53 8.27
C VAL A 127 9.61 5.50 7.33
N ALA A 128 9.18 5.59 6.07
CA ALA A 128 9.79 6.50 5.08
C ALA A 128 9.54 7.99 5.37
N LEU A 129 8.60 8.34 6.26
CA LEU A 129 8.32 9.72 6.66
C LEU A 129 9.20 10.21 7.85
N PHE A 130 9.94 9.30 8.49
CA PHE A 130 10.89 9.61 9.56
C PHE A 130 12.31 9.67 9.03
#